data_fba6ab7b67d7509caf841727ac509338
#
_entry.id   fba6ab7b67d7509caf841727ac509338
#
_cell.length_a   1.000
_cell.length_b   1.000
_cell.length_c   1.000
_cell.angle_alpha   90.00
_cell.angle_beta   90.00
_cell.angle_gamma   90.00
#
_symmetry.space_group_name_H-M   'P 1'
#
loop_
_entity.id
_entity.type
_entity.pdbx_description
1 polymer ?
#
loop_
_entity_poly.entity_id
_entity_poly.type
_entity_poly.pdbx_seq_one_letter_code
_entity_poly.pdbx_strand_id
1 'polypeptide(L)'
;VRDLPGELQWHVDQFSFIENPELRFRLGRAYYSARYVYKLMEATFVSGDERHPFVKFQIMQYASIYEAVVVHLLFEKFQNHAEVADLQSHKAYKPIAALAGVTEMRYGDEKIHTCVYRDAKTPRNSIPFRDKVDCAVRIGFVSEAYAEDIKRTYELRNLAHIETEAAKQLEVEIEQSKTAYWRLQPFLEQATTFLSENGA
;
A
#
# COMPACT_ATOMS: atom_id res chain seq x y z
N VAL A 1 -10.35 -1.37 31.89
CA VAL A 1 -9.45 -1.19 30.73
C VAL A 1 -8.63 0.06 30.99
N ARG A 2 -7.34 -0.10 31.29
CA ARG A 2 -6.50 0.99 31.80
C ARG A 2 -6.20 2.07 30.73
N ASP A 3 -6.16 1.68 29.48
CA ASP A 3 -5.78 2.58 28.39
C ASP A 3 -6.66 2.31 27.17
N LEU A 4 -7.73 3.06 27.01
CA LEU A 4 -8.47 3.12 25.77
C LEU A 4 -7.57 3.67 24.64
N PRO A 5 -7.85 3.38 23.37
CA PRO A 5 -7.00 3.80 22.25
C PRO A 5 -6.92 5.33 22.05
N GLY A 6 -7.53 6.12 22.92
CA GLY A 6 -7.71 7.56 22.77
C GLY A 6 -8.97 7.91 21.96
N GLU A 7 -9.14 9.18 21.62
CA GLU A 7 -10.28 9.64 20.84
C GLU A 7 -10.06 9.39 19.33
N LEU A 8 -11.15 9.15 18.61
CA LEU A 8 -11.10 8.99 17.15
C LEU A 8 -10.50 10.21 16.47
N GLN A 9 -10.83 11.42 16.94
CA GLN A 9 -10.34 12.65 16.35
C GLN A 9 -8.80 12.74 16.39
N TRP A 10 -8.17 12.34 17.48
CA TRP A 10 -6.71 12.28 17.55
C TRP A 10 -6.09 11.43 16.44
N HIS A 11 -6.72 10.28 16.11
CA HIS A 11 -6.25 9.41 15.03
C HIS A 11 -6.48 10.03 13.65
N VAL A 12 -7.55 10.79 13.47
CA VAL A 12 -7.83 11.53 12.23
C VAL A 12 -6.80 12.64 12.02
N ASP A 13 -6.42 13.34 13.09
CA ASP A 13 -5.46 14.45 13.05
C ASP A 13 -4.05 14.01 12.66
N GLN A 14 -3.69 12.72 12.85
CA GLN A 14 -2.41 12.16 12.39
C GLN A 14 -2.26 12.20 10.85
N PHE A 15 -3.36 12.36 10.13
CA PHE A 15 -3.39 12.45 8.66
C PHE A 15 -3.74 13.87 8.17
N SER A 16 -3.40 14.92 8.95
CA SER A 16 -3.73 16.30 8.62
C SER A 16 -3.14 16.80 7.28
N PHE A 17 -2.04 16.19 6.83
CA PHE A 17 -1.41 16.45 5.53
C PHE A 17 -2.23 15.94 4.33
N ILE A 18 -3.27 15.14 4.56
CA ILE A 18 -4.19 14.67 3.50
C ILE A 18 -5.35 15.65 3.40
N GLU A 19 -5.44 16.36 2.28
CA GLU A 19 -6.46 17.39 2.05
C GLU A 19 -7.88 16.83 1.92
N ASN A 20 -8.01 15.63 1.30
CA ASN A 20 -9.32 14.99 1.13
C ASN A 20 -9.88 14.56 2.51
N PRO A 21 -10.96 15.21 3.01
CA PRO A 21 -11.49 14.98 4.35
C PRO A 21 -12.05 13.56 4.53
N GLU A 22 -12.64 12.99 3.49
CA GLU A 22 -13.19 11.64 3.54
C GLU A 22 -12.06 10.59 3.65
N LEU A 23 -10.99 10.73 2.88
CA LEU A 23 -9.83 9.85 2.97
C LEU A 23 -9.16 9.98 4.33
N ARG A 24 -8.97 11.21 4.82
CA ARG A 24 -8.42 11.50 6.16
C ARG A 24 -9.22 10.82 7.25
N PHE A 25 -10.55 10.96 7.22
CA PHE A 25 -11.43 10.34 8.20
C PHE A 25 -11.34 8.81 8.15
N ARG A 26 -11.34 8.21 6.95
CA ARG A 26 -11.23 6.75 6.78
C ARG A 26 -9.92 6.20 7.32
N LEU A 27 -8.81 6.89 7.06
CA LEU A 27 -7.49 6.52 7.59
C LEU A 27 -7.44 6.60 9.12
N GLY A 28 -7.92 7.71 9.70
CA GLY A 28 -8.03 7.86 11.15
C GLY A 28 -8.89 6.79 11.78
N ARG A 29 -10.02 6.44 11.15
CA ARG A 29 -10.91 5.39 11.62
C ARG A 29 -10.28 4.00 11.52
N ALA A 30 -9.52 3.71 10.46
CA ALA A 30 -8.77 2.46 10.32
C ALA A 30 -7.69 2.34 11.41
N TYR A 31 -6.96 3.42 11.68
CA TYR A 31 -5.96 3.48 12.73
C TYR A 31 -6.58 3.27 14.12
N TYR A 32 -7.65 4.00 14.43
CA TYR A 32 -8.41 3.84 15.67
C TYR A 32 -8.89 2.40 15.84
N SER A 33 -9.47 1.80 14.78
CA SER A 33 -10.01 0.44 14.83
C SER A 33 -8.93 -0.61 15.13
N ALA A 34 -7.75 -0.49 14.51
CA ALA A 34 -6.64 -1.39 14.78
C ALA A 34 -6.19 -1.31 16.25
N ARG A 35 -6.09 -0.09 16.81
CA ARG A 35 -5.73 0.12 18.22
C ARG A 35 -6.84 -0.36 19.17
N TYR A 36 -8.10 -0.12 18.82
CA TYR A 36 -9.23 -0.56 19.63
C TYR A 36 -9.26 -2.08 19.76
N VAL A 37 -9.07 -2.79 18.64
CA VAL A 37 -9.02 -4.26 18.61
C VAL A 37 -7.84 -4.80 19.44
N TYR A 38 -6.67 -4.14 19.37
CA TYR A 38 -5.53 -4.49 20.23
C TYR A 38 -5.89 -4.36 21.71
N LYS A 39 -6.49 -3.25 22.13
CA LYS A 39 -6.91 -3.02 23.51
C LYS A 39 -8.02 -3.97 23.97
N LEU A 40 -8.92 -4.33 23.09
CA LEU A 40 -9.95 -5.33 23.37
C LEU A 40 -9.32 -6.71 23.63
N MET A 41 -8.36 -7.11 22.81
CA MET A 41 -7.60 -8.36 22.98
C MET A 41 -6.85 -8.40 24.32
N GLU A 42 -6.20 -7.27 24.72
CA GLU A 42 -5.57 -7.16 26.04
C GLU A 42 -6.59 -7.27 27.18
N ALA A 43 -7.72 -6.58 27.07
CA ALA A 43 -8.74 -6.53 28.11
C ALA A 43 -9.46 -7.88 28.34
N THR A 44 -9.56 -8.69 27.29
CA THR A 44 -10.20 -10.00 27.32
C THR A 44 -9.22 -11.15 27.60
N PHE A 45 -7.94 -10.83 27.81
CA PHE A 45 -6.88 -11.81 28.08
C PHE A 45 -6.77 -12.92 27.00
N VAL A 46 -7.11 -12.59 25.77
CA VAL A 46 -7.04 -13.53 24.64
C VAL A 46 -5.60 -14.01 24.42
N SER A 47 -5.39 -15.31 24.29
CA SER A 47 -4.07 -15.93 24.18
C SER A 47 -4.05 -17.06 23.15
N GLY A 48 -2.85 -17.50 22.75
CA GLY A 48 -2.70 -18.59 21.78
C GLY A 48 -3.42 -18.30 20.47
N ASP A 49 -4.05 -19.32 19.90
CA ASP A 49 -4.72 -19.28 18.59
C ASP A 49 -5.91 -18.30 18.54
N GLU A 50 -6.52 -18.03 19.69
CA GLU A 50 -7.62 -17.07 19.80
C GLU A 50 -7.19 -15.63 19.42
N ARG A 51 -5.87 -15.32 19.46
CA ARG A 51 -5.33 -14.02 19.03
C ARG A 51 -5.33 -13.84 17.51
N HIS A 52 -5.28 -14.93 16.77
CA HIS A 52 -5.08 -14.90 15.31
C HIS A 52 -6.03 -13.95 14.58
N PRO A 53 -7.38 -14.01 14.76
CA PRO A 53 -8.28 -13.11 14.04
C PRO A 53 -8.07 -11.62 14.40
N PHE A 54 -7.70 -11.31 15.64
CA PHE A 54 -7.44 -9.94 16.07
C PHE A 54 -6.15 -9.40 15.46
N VAL A 55 -5.09 -10.21 15.45
CA VAL A 55 -3.79 -9.84 14.85
C VAL A 55 -3.93 -9.64 13.33
N LYS A 56 -4.62 -10.57 12.67
CA LYS A 56 -4.89 -10.52 11.23
C LYS A 56 -5.66 -9.24 10.86
N PHE A 57 -6.71 -8.90 11.62
CA PHE A 57 -7.45 -7.66 11.42
C PHE A 57 -6.55 -6.42 11.56
N GLN A 58 -5.71 -6.35 12.60
CA GLN A 58 -4.82 -5.22 12.81
C GLN A 58 -3.83 -5.03 11.66
N ILE A 59 -3.19 -6.12 11.20
CA ILE A 59 -2.26 -6.10 10.06
C ILE A 59 -2.96 -5.60 8.80
N MET A 60 -4.19 -6.06 8.54
CA MET A 60 -4.99 -5.58 7.40
C MET A 60 -5.25 -4.07 7.46
N GLN A 61 -5.56 -3.54 8.65
CA GLN A 61 -5.78 -2.09 8.83
C GLN A 61 -4.49 -1.31 8.60
N TYR A 62 -3.39 -1.69 9.22
CA TYR A 62 -2.10 -1.00 9.05
C TYR A 62 -1.60 -1.06 7.60
N ALA A 63 -1.67 -2.22 6.96
CA ALA A 63 -1.30 -2.36 5.55
C ALA A 63 -2.13 -1.45 4.63
N SER A 64 -3.45 -1.34 4.91
CA SER A 64 -4.34 -0.47 4.16
C SER A 64 -4.03 1.02 4.37
N ILE A 65 -3.60 1.40 5.58
CA ILE A 65 -3.16 2.78 5.87
C ILE A 65 -1.88 3.08 5.09
N TYR A 66 -0.85 2.23 5.17
CA TYR A 66 0.39 2.41 4.42
C TYR A 66 0.14 2.53 2.92
N GLU A 67 -0.66 1.61 2.37
CA GLU A 67 -1.01 1.65 0.96
C GLU A 67 -1.70 2.95 0.56
N ALA A 68 -2.72 3.38 1.31
CA ALA A 68 -3.47 4.57 0.97
C ALA A 68 -2.65 5.85 1.08
N VAL A 69 -1.77 5.97 2.09
CA VAL A 69 -0.87 7.13 2.22
C VAL A 69 0.14 7.16 1.08
N VAL A 70 0.84 6.05 0.80
CA VAL A 70 1.83 5.99 -0.29
C VAL A 70 1.17 6.29 -1.64
N VAL A 71 0.01 5.68 -1.92
CA VAL A 71 -0.73 5.90 -3.18
C VAL A 71 -1.18 7.35 -3.30
N HIS A 72 -1.72 7.94 -2.23
CA HIS A 72 -2.14 9.35 -2.23
C HIS A 72 -0.96 10.28 -2.51
N LEU A 73 0.15 10.12 -1.81
CA LEU A 73 1.32 10.97 -2.00
C LEU A 73 1.88 10.85 -3.41
N LEU A 74 2.09 9.64 -3.93
CA LEU A 74 2.63 9.43 -5.27
C LEU A 74 1.73 10.03 -6.36
N PHE A 75 0.44 9.76 -6.33
CA PHE A 75 -0.43 10.03 -7.48
C PHE A 75 -1.31 11.29 -7.35
N GLU A 76 -1.34 11.93 -6.18
CA GLU A 76 -2.04 13.20 -6.00
C GLU A 76 -1.04 14.35 -5.73
N LYS A 77 -0.06 14.14 -4.84
CA LYS A 77 0.93 15.19 -4.50
C LYS A 77 2.11 15.21 -5.46
N PHE A 78 2.70 14.07 -5.75
CA PHE A 78 3.90 13.94 -6.60
C PHE A 78 3.61 13.44 -8.02
N GLN A 79 2.37 13.57 -8.51
CA GLN A 79 1.96 13.05 -9.83
C GLN A 79 2.82 13.55 -11.00
N ASN A 80 3.44 14.71 -10.88
CA ASN A 80 4.30 15.31 -11.90
C ASN A 80 5.80 15.05 -11.66
N HIS A 81 6.16 14.31 -10.62
CA HIS A 81 7.55 13.96 -10.33
C HIS A 81 8.09 12.96 -11.35
N ALA A 82 9.37 13.12 -11.75
CA ALA A 82 10.00 12.25 -12.74
C ALA A 82 9.94 10.77 -12.36
N GLU A 83 10.19 10.43 -11.09
CA GLU A 83 10.11 9.07 -10.56
C GLU A 83 8.72 8.44 -10.70
N VAL A 84 7.64 9.23 -10.56
CA VAL A 84 6.26 8.75 -10.74
C VAL A 84 5.95 8.53 -12.21
N ALA A 85 6.46 9.40 -13.09
CA ALA A 85 6.34 9.22 -14.53
C ALA A 85 7.07 7.94 -14.99
N ASP A 86 8.29 7.71 -14.47
CA ASP A 86 9.07 6.51 -14.75
C ASP A 86 8.39 5.24 -14.21
N LEU A 87 7.90 5.28 -12.97
CA LEU A 87 7.12 4.18 -12.36
C LEU A 87 5.91 3.76 -13.23
N GLN A 88 5.28 4.70 -13.92
CA GLN A 88 4.14 4.44 -14.79
C GLN A 88 4.54 4.09 -16.22
N SER A 89 5.79 4.30 -16.63
CA SER A 89 6.25 4.09 -18.00
C SER A 89 6.73 2.67 -18.21
N HIS A 90 6.33 2.09 -19.33
CA HIS A 90 6.89 0.83 -19.83
C HIS A 90 6.84 0.78 -21.33
N LYS A 91 7.65 -0.09 -21.93
CA LYS A 91 7.59 -0.39 -23.35
C LYS A 91 6.63 -1.54 -23.60
N ALA A 92 5.72 -1.39 -24.55
CA ALA A 92 4.76 -2.42 -24.90
C ALA A 92 4.54 -2.52 -26.40
N TYR A 93 4.26 -3.73 -26.89
CA TYR A 93 3.78 -3.94 -28.25
C TYR A 93 2.32 -3.47 -28.35
N LYS A 94 2.08 -2.44 -29.15
CA LYS A 94 0.74 -1.91 -29.43
C LYS A 94 0.31 -2.27 -30.86
N PRO A 95 -0.85 -2.89 -31.06
CA PRO A 95 -1.35 -3.18 -32.40
C PRO A 95 -1.47 -1.92 -33.25
N ILE A 96 -1.10 -2.02 -34.54
CA ILE A 96 -1.23 -0.94 -35.50
C ILE A 96 -2.61 -1.06 -36.15
N ALA A 97 -3.56 -0.25 -35.71
CA ALA A 97 -4.95 -0.34 -36.17
C ALA A 97 -5.08 -0.19 -37.70
N ALA A 98 -4.27 0.69 -38.33
CA ALA A 98 -4.26 0.89 -39.78
C ALA A 98 -3.82 -0.37 -40.57
N LEU A 99 -3.14 -1.31 -39.89
CA LEU A 99 -2.67 -2.57 -40.48
C LEU A 99 -3.51 -3.78 -40.08
N ALA A 100 -4.57 -3.57 -39.32
CA ALA A 100 -5.42 -4.66 -38.84
C ALA A 100 -6.09 -5.45 -39.97
N GLY A 101 -6.31 -4.85 -41.13
CA GLY A 101 -6.86 -5.49 -42.32
C GLY A 101 -5.81 -6.14 -43.27
N VAL A 102 -4.52 -5.96 -42.98
CA VAL A 102 -3.42 -6.44 -43.86
C VAL A 102 -2.98 -7.86 -43.51
N THR A 103 -3.40 -8.41 -42.37
CA THR A 103 -2.77 -9.57 -41.79
C THR A 103 -3.71 -10.76 -41.54
N GLU A 104 -3.91 -11.56 -42.56
CA GLU A 104 -4.12 -13.00 -42.40
C GLU A 104 -2.79 -13.78 -42.41
N MET A 105 -1.69 -13.14 -42.00
CA MET A 105 -0.40 -13.83 -41.89
C MET A 105 -0.42 -14.79 -40.70
N ARG A 106 0.02 -16.01 -40.95
CA ARG A 106 0.12 -17.06 -39.94
C ARG A 106 1.54 -17.63 -39.90
N TYR A 107 1.95 -18.04 -38.72
CA TYR A 107 3.13 -18.84 -38.50
C TYR A 107 2.68 -20.17 -37.87
N GLY A 108 2.63 -21.24 -38.68
CA GLY A 108 1.92 -22.44 -38.31
C GLY A 108 0.42 -22.15 -38.13
N ASP A 109 -0.11 -22.53 -36.97
CA ASP A 109 -1.53 -22.28 -36.60
C ASP A 109 -1.74 -20.94 -35.89
N GLU A 110 -0.67 -20.20 -35.59
CA GLU A 110 -0.72 -18.94 -34.85
C GLU A 110 -0.91 -17.75 -35.78
N LYS A 111 -1.77 -16.79 -35.35
CA LYS A 111 -1.99 -15.54 -36.08
C LYS A 111 -0.91 -14.53 -35.73
N ILE A 112 -0.26 -13.98 -36.78
CA ILE A 112 0.71 -12.89 -36.62
C ILE A 112 -0.04 -11.56 -36.47
N HIS A 113 0.35 -10.78 -35.46
CA HIS A 113 -0.16 -9.43 -35.24
C HIS A 113 0.91 -8.37 -35.54
N THR A 114 0.55 -7.38 -36.35
CA THR A 114 1.42 -6.21 -36.59
C THR A 114 1.36 -5.25 -35.38
N CYS A 115 2.50 -5.09 -34.73
CA CYS A 115 2.62 -4.25 -33.54
C CYS A 115 3.79 -3.30 -33.65
N VAL A 116 3.68 -2.12 -33.03
CA VAL A 116 4.80 -1.21 -32.80
C VAL A 116 5.21 -1.26 -31.33
N TYR A 117 6.52 -1.32 -31.08
CA TYR A 117 7.10 -1.24 -29.73
C TYR A 117 7.25 0.21 -29.33
N ARG A 118 6.39 0.67 -28.42
CA ARG A 118 6.36 2.08 -28.00
C ARG A 118 6.03 2.23 -26.53
N ASP A 119 6.23 3.44 -26.00
CA ASP A 119 5.88 3.78 -24.63
C ASP A 119 4.39 3.59 -24.38
N ALA A 120 4.09 3.00 -23.23
CA ALA A 120 2.76 2.78 -22.70
C ALA A 120 2.73 3.17 -21.23
N LYS A 121 1.55 3.60 -20.76
CA LYS A 121 1.36 3.96 -19.36
C LYS A 121 0.68 2.81 -18.60
N THR A 122 1.29 2.39 -17.49
CA THR A 122 0.71 1.41 -16.57
C THR A 122 -0.33 2.12 -15.69
N PRO A 123 -1.57 1.65 -15.62
CA PRO A 123 -2.56 2.17 -14.67
C PRO A 123 -2.04 2.03 -13.24
N ARG A 124 -2.27 3.05 -12.40
CA ARG A 124 -1.80 3.08 -11.01
C ARG A 124 -2.18 1.83 -10.19
N ASN A 125 -3.35 1.25 -10.46
CA ASN A 125 -3.82 0.05 -9.75
C ASN A 125 -3.12 -1.25 -10.19
N SER A 126 -2.47 -1.25 -11.35
CA SER A 126 -1.73 -2.39 -11.88
C SER A 126 -0.25 -2.39 -11.48
N ILE A 127 0.22 -1.32 -10.85
CA ILE A 127 1.60 -1.22 -10.35
C ILE A 127 1.68 -1.96 -9.01
N PRO A 128 2.61 -2.90 -8.82
CA PRO A 128 2.82 -3.57 -7.54
C PRO A 128 3.09 -2.58 -6.42
N PHE A 129 2.58 -2.86 -5.22
CA PHE A 129 2.79 -1.95 -4.08
C PHE A 129 4.26 -1.82 -3.70
N ARG A 130 5.04 -2.89 -3.84
CA ARG A 130 6.49 -2.86 -3.62
C ARG A 130 7.16 -1.78 -4.45
N ASP A 131 6.86 -1.71 -5.76
CA ASP A 131 7.44 -0.73 -6.67
C ASP A 131 7.02 0.71 -6.32
N LYS A 132 5.80 0.89 -5.80
CA LYS A 132 5.31 2.17 -5.27
C LYS A 132 6.13 2.62 -4.04
N VAL A 133 6.42 1.69 -3.12
CA VAL A 133 7.26 1.99 -1.95
C VAL A 133 8.68 2.33 -2.38
N ASP A 134 9.25 1.60 -3.34
CA ASP A 134 10.59 1.91 -3.88
C ASP A 134 10.64 3.29 -4.55
N CYS A 135 9.59 3.66 -5.27
CA CYS A 135 9.43 5.00 -5.82
C CYS A 135 9.34 6.07 -4.72
N ALA A 136 8.58 5.80 -3.64
CA ALA A 136 8.47 6.70 -2.49
C ALA A 136 9.81 6.93 -1.78
N VAL A 137 10.67 5.90 -1.74
CA VAL A 137 12.04 6.02 -1.22
C VAL A 137 12.89 6.90 -2.13
N ARG A 138 12.84 6.72 -3.46
CA ARG A 138 13.59 7.55 -4.40
C ARG A 138 13.16 9.01 -4.39
N ILE A 139 11.88 9.29 -4.16
CA ILE A 139 11.37 10.65 -3.96
C ILE A 139 11.83 11.22 -2.61
N GLY A 140 11.95 10.38 -1.57
CA GLY A 140 12.48 10.74 -0.26
C GLY A 140 11.45 10.85 0.88
N PHE A 141 10.15 10.67 0.63
CA PHE A 141 9.15 10.71 1.70
C PHE A 141 8.98 9.40 2.47
N VAL A 142 9.67 8.34 2.07
CA VAL A 142 9.85 7.09 2.82
C VAL A 142 11.33 6.80 2.93
N SER A 143 11.85 6.57 4.14
CA SER A 143 13.23 6.13 4.32
C SER A 143 13.41 4.65 4.02
N GLU A 144 14.61 4.25 3.61
CA GLU A 144 14.96 2.84 3.42
C GLU A 144 14.71 1.99 4.68
N ALA A 145 14.93 2.59 5.86
CA ALA A 145 14.72 1.92 7.14
C ALA A 145 13.27 1.47 7.38
N TYR A 146 12.29 2.19 6.80
CA TYR A 146 10.86 1.84 6.95
C TYR A 146 10.32 1.08 5.74
N ALA A 147 10.95 1.21 4.59
CA ALA A 147 10.46 0.64 3.34
C ALA A 147 10.23 -0.88 3.42
N GLU A 148 11.18 -1.62 3.98
CA GLU A 148 11.06 -3.07 4.08
C GLU A 148 9.98 -3.50 5.09
N ASP A 149 9.82 -2.79 6.21
CA ASP A 149 8.74 -3.05 7.18
C ASP A 149 7.36 -2.77 6.57
N ILE A 150 7.23 -1.70 5.77
CA ILE A 150 6.00 -1.33 5.05
C ILE A 150 5.65 -2.39 4.01
N LYS A 151 6.62 -2.81 3.18
CA LYS A 151 6.45 -3.87 2.18
C LYS A 151 6.03 -5.18 2.84
N ARG A 152 6.73 -5.58 3.91
CA ARG A 152 6.41 -6.79 4.67
C ARG A 152 5.01 -6.74 5.26
N THR A 153 4.61 -5.62 5.87
CA THR A 153 3.26 -5.45 6.42
C THR A 153 2.19 -5.61 5.32
N TYR A 154 2.45 -5.06 4.13
CA TYR A 154 1.55 -5.23 2.99
C TYR A 154 1.50 -6.68 2.47
N GLU A 155 2.62 -7.38 2.44
CA GLU A 155 2.68 -8.80 2.05
C GLU A 155 1.89 -9.68 3.03
N LEU A 156 1.95 -9.39 4.33
CA LEU A 156 1.17 -10.07 5.36
C LEU A 156 -0.35 -9.86 5.20
N ARG A 157 -0.79 -8.72 4.65
CA ARG A 157 -2.20 -8.51 4.29
C ARG A 157 -2.71 -9.56 3.30
N ASN A 158 -1.87 -10.01 2.38
CA ASN A 158 -2.25 -11.01 1.39
C ASN A 158 -2.49 -12.40 2.03
N LEU A 159 -1.97 -12.64 3.25
CA LEU A 159 -2.30 -13.82 4.05
C LEU A 159 -3.75 -13.81 4.60
N ALA A 160 -4.50 -12.72 4.37
CA ALA A 160 -5.95 -12.73 4.61
C ALA A 160 -6.70 -13.76 3.74
N HIS A 161 -6.11 -14.14 2.60
CA HIS A 161 -6.63 -15.20 1.73
C HIS A 161 -6.14 -16.56 2.21
N ILE A 162 -7.08 -17.44 2.59
CA ILE A 162 -6.80 -18.77 3.15
C ILE A 162 -5.89 -19.60 2.25
N GLU A 163 -6.08 -19.54 0.93
CA GLU A 163 -5.23 -20.25 -0.04
C GLU A 163 -3.77 -19.78 0.01
N THR A 164 -3.56 -18.46 0.14
CA THR A 164 -2.21 -17.88 0.23
C THR A 164 -1.55 -18.23 1.55
N GLU A 165 -2.30 -18.21 2.64
CA GLU A 165 -1.85 -18.60 3.99
C GLU A 165 -1.42 -20.07 3.99
N ALA A 166 -2.26 -20.97 3.47
CA ALA A 166 -1.96 -22.38 3.37
C ALA A 166 -0.75 -22.68 2.46
N ALA A 167 -0.66 -22.01 1.30
CA ALA A 167 0.43 -22.22 0.35
C ALA A 167 1.79 -21.74 0.89
N LYS A 168 1.80 -20.65 1.67
CA LYS A 168 3.04 -20.07 2.23
C LYS A 168 3.42 -20.65 3.58
N GLN A 169 2.54 -21.40 4.25
CA GLN A 169 2.72 -21.91 5.62
C GLN A 169 3.14 -20.81 6.60
N LEU A 170 2.63 -19.59 6.39
CA LEU A 170 2.94 -18.43 7.21
C LEU A 170 1.76 -18.11 8.11
N GLU A 171 2.04 -17.96 9.40
CA GLU A 171 1.09 -17.46 10.38
C GLU A 171 1.41 -15.98 10.69
N VAL A 172 0.36 -15.22 10.98
CA VAL A 172 0.52 -13.83 11.43
C VAL A 172 0.70 -13.82 12.96
N GLU A 173 1.80 -13.23 13.40
CA GLU A 173 2.15 -13.12 14.80
C GLU A 173 1.88 -11.72 15.35
N ILE A 174 1.65 -11.62 16.65
CA ILE A 174 1.40 -10.35 17.35
C ILE A 174 2.56 -9.36 17.18
N GLU A 175 3.80 -9.85 17.10
CA GLU A 175 4.98 -9.00 16.92
C GLU A 175 4.99 -8.28 15.57
N GLN A 176 4.41 -8.87 14.54
CA GLN A 176 4.25 -8.23 13.22
C GLN A 176 3.24 -7.09 13.28
N SER A 177 2.12 -7.27 14.02
CA SER A 177 1.17 -6.19 14.25
C SER A 177 1.75 -5.06 15.08
N LYS A 178 2.53 -5.38 16.12
CA LYS A 178 3.24 -4.38 16.91
C LYS A 178 4.26 -3.62 16.07
N THR A 179 5.04 -4.31 15.24
CA THR A 179 5.98 -3.65 14.33
C THR A 179 5.26 -2.69 13.39
N ALA A 180 4.15 -3.12 12.76
CA ALA A 180 3.36 -2.26 11.89
C ALA A 180 2.83 -1.01 12.62
N TYR A 181 2.37 -1.18 13.87
CA TYR A 181 1.96 -0.06 14.71
C TYR A 181 3.10 0.91 15.04
N TRP A 182 4.24 0.39 15.52
CA TRP A 182 5.37 1.23 15.93
C TRP A 182 6.04 1.96 14.77
N ARG A 183 5.95 1.42 13.56
CA ARG A 183 6.47 2.07 12.35
C ARG A 183 5.53 3.11 11.76
N LEU A 184 4.22 3.05 12.07
CA LEU A 184 3.25 3.95 11.47
C LEU A 184 3.50 5.41 11.86
N GLN A 185 3.65 5.72 13.14
CA GLN A 185 3.83 7.09 13.61
C GLN A 185 5.08 7.75 12.99
N PRO A 186 6.30 7.15 13.09
CA PRO A 186 7.48 7.71 12.46
C PRO A 186 7.35 7.87 10.93
N PHE A 187 6.66 6.97 10.25
CA PHE A 187 6.38 7.10 8.83
C PHE A 187 5.51 8.32 8.52
N LEU A 188 4.44 8.54 9.29
CA LEU A 188 3.55 9.70 9.11
C LEU A 188 4.29 11.02 9.40
N GLU A 189 5.11 11.04 10.44
CA GLU A 189 5.96 12.21 10.79
C GLU A 189 6.96 12.51 9.66
N GLN A 190 7.64 11.50 9.12
CA GLN A 190 8.55 11.65 7.99
C GLN A 190 7.84 12.19 6.76
N ALA A 191 6.69 11.63 6.39
CA ALA A 191 5.90 12.10 5.26
C ALA A 191 5.45 13.56 5.45
N THR A 192 4.99 13.92 6.65
CA THR A 192 4.57 15.29 6.98
C THR A 192 5.72 16.27 6.89
N THR A 193 6.88 15.93 7.46
CA THR A 193 8.09 16.75 7.42
C THR A 193 8.53 16.97 5.97
N PHE A 194 8.60 15.89 5.19
CA PHE A 194 8.99 15.97 3.78
C PHE A 194 8.07 16.88 2.96
N LEU A 195 6.75 16.80 3.17
CA LEU A 195 5.79 17.68 2.50
C LEU A 195 6.00 19.15 2.88
N SER A 196 6.24 19.43 4.16
CA SER A 196 6.46 20.81 4.64
C SER A 196 7.74 21.42 4.07
N GLU A 197 8.80 20.63 3.91
CA GLU A 197 10.10 21.08 3.38
C GLU A 197 10.08 21.27 1.85
N ASN A 198 9.24 20.53 1.13
CA ASN A 198 9.16 20.57 -0.34
C ASN A 198 7.98 21.39 -0.88
N GLY A 199 7.21 22.06 -0.01
CA GLY A 199 6.13 22.97 -0.40
C GLY A 199 4.96 22.26 -1.11
N ALA A 200 4.73 21.00 -0.80
CA ALA A 200 3.74 20.15 -1.47
C ALA A 200 2.43 20.01 -0.66
#